data_ca776712e4884fcbda2e939d059cde8a
#
_entry.id   ca776712e4884fcbda2e939d059cde8a
#
_cell.length_a   1.000
_cell.length_b   1.000
_cell.length_c   1.000
_cell.angle_alpha   90.00
_cell.angle_beta   90.00
_cell.angle_gamma   90.00
#
_symmetry.space_group_name_H-M   'P 1'
#
loop_
_entity.id
_entity.type
_entity.pdbx_description
1 polymer ?
#
loop_
_entity_poly.entity_id
_entity_poly.type
_entity_poly.pdbx_seq_one_letter_code
_entity_poly.pdbx_strand_id
1 'polypeptide(L)'
;MNSRAIGIIGISVLLICLASAHAFAQKTPSIPGLPGPLTWQNAPRAWNIDSKNVLTISSNPKTDWFVDPFDGTVAKTAPILLFTPGPDYVLSARVTVHFTTKWDAGALMLWGDDHHWAKLSYEFSPDQKPTLVTVVTRGLSDDCNSLSLAGDSVYLRIAKSGNTYVFYFAIDGKTWQILRTFSLDTELPIRAGFESQSPEGSGAIAKFSAITYDPHRISNIYK
;
A
#
# COMPACT_ATOMS: atom_id res chain seq x y z
N MET A 1 -28.39 58.59 60.36
CA MET A 1 -28.33 58.71 58.86
C MET A 1 -27.95 57.38 58.33
N ASN A 2 -28.92 56.59 57.78
CA ASN A 2 -28.73 55.22 57.30
C ASN A 2 -28.48 55.24 55.81
N SER A 3 -27.31 54.76 55.40
CA SER A 3 -27.02 54.53 54.02
C SER A 3 -27.13 53.02 53.72
N ARG A 4 -28.10 52.64 52.86
CA ARG A 4 -28.33 51.30 52.40
C ARG A 4 -27.45 51.05 51.13
N ALA A 5 -26.56 50.08 51.18
CA ALA A 5 -25.84 49.59 50.03
C ALA A 5 -26.70 48.57 49.26
N ILE A 6 -26.94 48.83 47.97
CA ILE A 6 -27.67 47.94 47.07
C ILE A 6 -26.58 47.03 46.40
N GLY A 7 -26.65 45.77 46.74
CA GLY A 7 -25.78 44.76 46.09
C GLY A 7 -26.35 44.33 44.71
N ILE A 8 -25.58 44.53 43.66
CA ILE A 8 -25.90 44.05 42.30
C ILE A 8 -25.37 42.62 42.16
N ILE A 9 -26.30 41.67 42.04
CA ILE A 9 -25.94 40.25 41.74
C ILE A 9 -25.79 40.14 40.22
N GLY A 10 -24.53 40.00 39.77
CA GLY A 10 -24.22 39.72 38.38
C GLY A 10 -24.42 38.22 38.08
N ILE A 11 -25.39 37.88 37.23
CA ILE A 11 -25.61 36.54 36.73
C ILE A 11 -24.67 36.35 35.54
N SER A 12 -23.58 35.59 35.72
CA SER A 12 -22.71 35.14 34.61
C SER A 12 -23.36 33.96 33.89
N VAL A 13 -23.85 34.19 32.69
CA VAL A 13 -24.33 33.13 31.80
C VAL A 13 -23.12 32.50 31.11
N LEU A 14 -22.79 31.29 31.53
CA LEU A 14 -21.74 30.47 30.92
C LEU A 14 -22.30 29.84 29.63
N LEU A 15 -21.94 30.41 28.46
CA LEU A 15 -22.27 29.84 27.16
C LEU A 15 -21.38 28.63 26.90
N ILE A 16 -21.90 27.40 27.10
CA ILE A 16 -21.20 26.16 26.72
C ILE A 16 -21.43 25.96 25.23
N CYS A 17 -20.44 26.33 24.41
CA CYS A 17 -20.40 25.93 23.01
C CYS A 17 -20.10 24.42 22.91
N LEU A 18 -21.13 23.60 22.73
CA LEU A 18 -21.01 22.19 22.33
C LEU A 18 -20.52 22.14 20.87
N ALA A 19 -19.23 22.04 20.67
CA ALA A 19 -18.65 21.69 19.37
C ALA A 19 -19.03 20.25 19.07
N SER A 20 -20.05 20.05 18.24
CA SER A 20 -20.38 18.73 17.69
C SER A 20 -19.25 18.28 16.76
N ALA A 21 -18.34 17.48 17.28
CA ALA A 21 -17.36 16.75 16.46
C ALA A 21 -18.13 15.75 15.59
N HIS A 22 -18.42 16.12 14.35
CA HIS A 22 -18.88 15.18 13.35
C HIS A 22 -17.69 14.26 13.02
N ALA A 23 -17.61 13.11 13.67
CA ALA A 23 -16.76 12.03 13.25
C ALA A 23 -17.29 11.57 11.88
N PHE A 24 -16.65 12.02 10.79
CA PHE A 24 -16.86 11.40 9.49
C PHE A 24 -16.47 9.94 9.63
N ALA A 25 -17.44 9.04 9.57
CA ALA A 25 -17.17 7.61 9.52
C ALA A 25 -16.26 7.37 8.30
N GLN A 26 -15.02 7.01 8.55
CA GLN A 26 -14.05 6.75 7.49
C GLN A 26 -14.57 5.56 6.70
N LYS A 27 -14.90 5.78 5.43
CA LYS A 27 -15.45 4.73 4.55
C LYS A 27 -14.47 3.55 4.52
N THR A 28 -14.93 2.38 4.93
CA THR A 28 -14.13 1.15 4.84
C THR A 28 -13.88 0.83 3.35
N PRO A 29 -12.62 0.67 2.91
CA PRO A 29 -12.33 0.32 1.54
C PRO A 29 -12.93 -1.05 1.19
N SER A 30 -13.51 -1.17 0.00
CA SER A 30 -14.02 -2.45 -0.52
C SER A 30 -13.76 -2.51 -2.01
N ILE A 31 -13.16 -3.61 -2.46
CA ILE A 31 -12.89 -3.89 -3.87
C ILE A 31 -13.59 -5.20 -4.20
N PRO A 32 -14.54 -5.22 -5.16
CA PRO A 32 -15.23 -6.44 -5.55
C PRO A 32 -14.25 -7.53 -5.97
N GLY A 33 -14.51 -8.76 -5.52
CA GLY A 33 -13.68 -9.93 -5.81
C GLY A 33 -12.51 -10.16 -4.85
N LEU A 34 -12.14 -9.19 -4.00
CA LEU A 34 -11.18 -9.42 -2.93
C LEU A 34 -11.88 -9.97 -1.68
N PRO A 35 -11.25 -10.92 -0.95
CA PRO A 35 -11.84 -11.47 0.26
C PRO A 35 -11.75 -10.51 1.45
N GLY A 36 -12.80 -10.51 2.27
CA GLY A 36 -12.82 -9.87 3.58
C GLY A 36 -12.72 -8.34 3.58
N PRO A 37 -12.60 -7.77 4.77
CA PRO A 37 -12.39 -6.33 4.91
C PRO A 37 -10.97 -5.93 4.51
N LEU A 38 -10.87 -4.76 3.87
CA LEU A 38 -9.60 -4.11 3.56
C LEU A 38 -9.24 -3.15 4.69
N THR A 39 -7.99 -3.19 5.15
CA THR A 39 -7.50 -2.35 6.24
C THR A 39 -6.20 -1.64 5.86
N TRP A 40 -6.05 -0.41 6.32
CA TRP A 40 -4.81 0.35 6.14
C TRP A 40 -3.77 -0.01 7.19
N GLN A 41 -2.56 -0.33 6.73
CA GLN A 41 -1.32 -0.21 7.50
C GLN A 41 -0.69 1.10 7.05
N ASN A 42 -0.59 2.08 7.93
CA ASN A 42 -0.34 3.48 7.63
C ASN A 42 -1.44 4.12 6.75
N ALA A 43 -1.91 5.27 7.16
CA ALA A 43 -2.94 5.99 6.42
C ALA A 43 -2.33 6.73 5.21
N PRO A 44 -2.93 6.65 4.02
CA PRO A 44 -2.52 7.47 2.88
C PRO A 44 -2.93 8.93 3.09
N ARG A 45 -2.31 9.84 2.33
CA ARG A 45 -2.76 11.24 2.25
C ARG A 45 -4.19 11.35 1.70
N ALA A 46 -4.49 10.52 0.70
CA ALA A 46 -5.81 10.36 0.12
C ALA A 46 -5.93 9.01 -0.58
N TRP A 47 -7.15 8.51 -0.69
CA TRP A 47 -7.46 7.34 -1.49
C TRP A 47 -8.87 7.42 -2.05
N ASN A 48 -9.10 6.70 -3.14
CA ASN A 48 -10.42 6.55 -3.74
C ASN A 48 -10.53 5.20 -4.46
N ILE A 49 -11.73 4.64 -4.48
CA ILE A 49 -12.12 3.54 -5.36
C ILE A 49 -13.27 4.06 -6.19
N ASP A 50 -13.08 4.14 -7.50
CA ASP A 50 -14.08 4.68 -8.42
C ASP A 50 -15.13 3.63 -8.84
N SER A 51 -16.11 4.04 -9.65
CA SER A 51 -17.19 3.16 -10.13
C SER A 51 -16.70 2.05 -11.07
N LYS A 52 -15.47 2.11 -11.56
CA LYS A 52 -14.80 1.06 -12.36
C LYS A 52 -13.89 0.18 -11.52
N ASN A 53 -13.97 0.30 -10.19
CA ASN A 53 -13.13 -0.40 -9.22
C ASN A 53 -11.63 -0.10 -9.36
N VAL A 54 -11.27 1.09 -9.83
CA VAL A 54 -9.88 1.56 -9.84
C VAL A 54 -9.56 2.11 -8.47
N LEU A 55 -8.63 1.47 -7.76
CA LEU A 55 -8.06 1.97 -6.51
C LEU A 55 -6.98 3.01 -6.84
N THR A 56 -7.12 4.20 -6.30
CA THR A 56 -6.09 5.25 -6.35
C THR A 56 -5.58 5.49 -4.93
N ILE A 57 -4.27 5.44 -4.73
CA ILE A 57 -3.59 5.73 -3.46
C ILE A 57 -2.65 6.91 -3.69
N SER A 58 -2.79 7.97 -2.89
CA SER A 58 -1.85 9.07 -2.82
C SER A 58 -1.02 8.92 -1.55
N SER A 59 0.27 8.63 -1.67
CA SER A 59 1.17 8.52 -0.51
C SER A 59 1.46 9.88 0.11
N ASN A 60 1.90 9.87 1.36
CA ASN A 60 2.49 11.03 2.01
C ASN A 60 3.93 11.25 1.50
N PRO A 61 4.49 12.47 1.66
CA PRO A 61 5.90 12.72 1.42
C PRO A 61 6.80 11.87 2.31
N LYS A 62 7.96 11.48 1.80
CA LYS A 62 9.01 10.78 2.57
C LYS A 62 8.54 9.45 3.16
N THR A 63 7.82 8.66 2.37
CA THR A 63 7.27 7.36 2.79
C THR A 63 7.88 6.21 2.00
N ASP A 64 8.18 5.12 2.71
CA ASP A 64 8.73 3.89 2.15
C ASP A 64 8.45 2.68 3.05
N TRP A 65 8.67 1.47 2.51
CA TRP A 65 8.92 0.22 3.22
C TRP A 65 10.27 -0.31 2.76
N PHE A 66 11.29 -0.17 3.61
CA PHE A 66 12.65 -0.63 3.35
C PHE A 66 13.43 -0.79 4.65
N VAL A 67 14.25 -1.82 4.74
CA VAL A 67 15.24 -2.00 5.81
C VAL A 67 16.60 -2.12 5.13
N ASP A 68 17.37 -1.04 5.16
CA ASP A 68 18.64 -0.94 4.44
C ASP A 68 19.63 -2.00 4.91
N PRO A 69 20.10 -2.90 4.03
CA PRO A 69 21.06 -3.93 4.42
C PRO A 69 22.47 -3.36 4.70
N PHE A 70 22.75 -2.13 4.25
CA PHE A 70 24.05 -1.51 4.44
C PHE A 70 24.25 -0.94 5.85
N ASP A 71 23.27 -0.21 6.39
CA ASP A 71 23.37 0.48 7.67
C ASP A 71 22.25 0.16 8.66
N GLY A 72 21.26 -0.63 8.25
CA GLY A 72 20.11 -1.00 9.08
C GLY A 72 19.04 0.09 9.22
N THR A 73 19.13 1.19 8.46
CA THR A 73 18.08 2.22 8.46
C THR A 73 16.73 1.63 8.07
N VAL A 74 15.69 1.98 8.84
CA VAL A 74 14.35 1.41 8.71
C VAL A 74 13.37 2.48 8.26
N ALA A 75 12.69 2.24 7.14
CA ALA A 75 11.50 2.94 6.71
C ALA A 75 10.29 1.98 6.78
N LYS A 76 9.17 2.44 7.41
CA LYS A 76 7.93 1.67 7.58
C LYS A 76 6.71 2.57 7.49
N THR A 77 6.72 3.53 6.59
CA THR A 77 5.80 4.66 6.62
C THR A 77 4.87 4.74 5.41
N ALA A 78 5.17 4.02 4.33
CA ALA A 78 4.29 4.03 3.16
C ALA A 78 2.93 3.38 3.47
N PRO A 79 1.83 3.93 2.95
CA PRO A 79 0.50 3.37 3.12
C PRO A 79 0.34 2.06 2.35
N ILE A 80 -0.17 1.04 3.04
CA ILE A 80 -0.52 -0.25 2.45
C ILE A 80 -1.98 -0.54 2.73
N LEU A 81 -2.75 -0.85 1.70
CA LEU A 81 -4.12 -1.37 1.82
C LEU A 81 -4.08 -2.90 1.76
N LEU A 82 -4.40 -3.57 2.85
CA LEU A 82 -4.22 -5.01 3.04
C LEU A 82 -5.54 -5.75 3.21
N PHE A 83 -5.60 -6.99 2.69
CA PHE A 83 -6.62 -7.98 2.97
C PHE A 83 -5.99 -9.32 3.36
N THR A 84 -6.78 -10.22 3.94
CA THR A 84 -6.35 -11.58 4.28
C THR A 84 -6.72 -12.52 3.14
N PRO A 85 -5.76 -13.04 2.36
CA PRO A 85 -6.01 -13.98 1.29
C PRO A 85 -6.25 -15.41 1.81
N GLY A 86 -6.72 -16.30 0.92
CA GLY A 86 -6.73 -17.75 1.16
C GLY A 86 -5.33 -18.37 1.23
N PRO A 87 -5.24 -19.69 1.49
CA PRO A 87 -3.95 -20.38 1.64
C PRO A 87 -3.13 -20.42 0.35
N ASP A 88 -3.79 -20.56 -0.79
CA ASP A 88 -3.20 -20.44 -2.13
C ASP A 88 -4.01 -19.41 -2.92
N TYR A 89 -3.36 -18.61 -3.75
CA TYR A 89 -4.06 -17.58 -4.53
C TYR A 89 -3.20 -17.00 -5.65
N VAL A 90 -3.87 -16.30 -6.55
CA VAL A 90 -3.26 -15.41 -7.53
C VAL A 90 -3.91 -14.03 -7.40
N LEU A 91 -3.12 -13.00 -7.10
CA LEU A 91 -3.53 -11.60 -7.11
C LEU A 91 -2.86 -10.91 -8.29
N SER A 92 -3.60 -10.19 -9.12
CA SER A 92 -3.00 -9.33 -10.15
C SER A 92 -3.69 -7.98 -10.27
N ALA A 93 -2.95 -6.98 -10.75
CA ALA A 93 -3.46 -5.67 -11.06
C ALA A 93 -2.62 -5.01 -12.16
N ARG A 94 -3.23 -4.12 -12.92
CA ARG A 94 -2.49 -3.13 -13.71
C ARG A 94 -2.16 -1.96 -12.80
N VAL A 95 -0.88 -1.73 -12.61
CA VAL A 95 -0.33 -0.64 -11.80
C VAL A 95 0.08 0.50 -12.71
N THR A 96 -0.39 1.71 -12.41
CA THR A 96 -0.02 2.94 -13.10
C THR A 96 0.49 3.92 -12.07
N VAL A 97 1.68 4.50 -12.28
CA VAL A 97 2.30 5.42 -11.33
C VAL A 97 2.59 6.76 -12.00
N HIS A 98 2.20 7.83 -11.32
CA HIS A 98 2.63 9.16 -11.72
C HIS A 98 4.00 9.44 -11.09
N PHE A 99 5.04 9.15 -11.86
CA PHE A 99 6.43 9.31 -11.45
C PHE A 99 6.83 10.79 -11.46
N THR A 100 7.38 11.28 -10.35
CA THR A 100 7.89 12.65 -10.23
C THR A 100 9.31 12.69 -9.66
N THR A 101 9.60 11.76 -8.75
CA THR A 101 10.86 11.70 -8.02
C THR A 101 11.34 10.25 -7.97
N LYS A 102 12.65 10.03 -7.94
CA LYS A 102 13.21 8.68 -7.81
C LYS A 102 12.61 7.95 -6.61
N TRP A 103 12.39 6.64 -6.80
CA TRP A 103 11.73 5.71 -5.89
C TRP A 103 10.23 5.95 -5.65
N ASP A 104 9.60 6.93 -6.35
CA ASP A 104 8.14 6.95 -6.43
C ASP A 104 7.66 5.62 -7.00
N ALA A 105 6.74 4.95 -6.32
CA ALA A 105 6.27 3.63 -6.74
C ALA A 105 4.81 3.35 -6.42
N GLY A 106 4.28 2.36 -7.16
CA GLY A 106 3.09 1.60 -6.83
C GLY A 106 3.44 0.11 -6.80
N ALA A 107 3.01 -0.61 -5.78
CA ALA A 107 3.40 -2.00 -5.58
C ALA A 107 2.23 -2.92 -5.20
N LEU A 108 2.36 -4.21 -5.53
CA LEU A 108 1.66 -5.28 -4.85
C LEU A 108 2.49 -5.71 -3.65
N MET A 109 1.84 -5.84 -2.50
CA MET A 109 2.48 -6.07 -1.20
C MET A 109 2.08 -7.40 -0.59
N LEU A 110 3.04 -8.08 0.04
CA LEU A 110 2.88 -9.17 1.00
C LEU A 110 3.37 -8.67 2.35
N TRP A 111 2.56 -8.80 3.40
CA TRP A 111 2.92 -8.27 4.72
C TRP A 111 2.52 -9.24 5.83
N GLY A 112 3.48 -9.71 6.61
CA GLY A 112 3.30 -10.47 7.84
C GLY A 112 3.46 -9.58 9.07
N ASP A 113 4.63 -8.99 9.20
CA ASP A 113 4.98 -8.01 10.22
C ASP A 113 6.05 -7.05 9.67
N ASP A 114 6.65 -6.27 10.55
CA ASP A 114 7.68 -5.27 10.21
C ASP A 114 9.01 -5.88 9.74
N HIS A 115 9.20 -7.20 9.90
CA HIS A 115 10.42 -7.93 9.57
C HIS A 115 10.23 -8.96 8.45
N HIS A 116 8.97 -9.32 8.12
CA HIS A 116 8.63 -10.32 7.11
C HIS A 116 7.59 -9.76 6.14
N TRP A 117 8.07 -9.23 5.03
CA TRP A 117 7.23 -8.67 3.97
C TRP A 117 7.94 -8.74 2.63
N ALA A 118 7.20 -8.58 1.54
CA ALA A 118 7.78 -8.44 0.22
C ALA A 118 6.93 -7.52 -0.64
N LYS A 119 7.57 -6.79 -1.56
CA LYS A 119 6.87 -5.95 -2.53
C LYS A 119 7.35 -6.21 -3.95
N LEU A 120 6.40 -6.17 -4.88
CA LEU A 120 6.61 -6.15 -6.32
C LEU A 120 6.21 -4.78 -6.82
N SER A 121 7.18 -3.94 -7.11
CA SER A 121 7.01 -2.52 -7.39
C SER A 121 7.19 -2.19 -8.86
N TYR A 122 6.42 -1.22 -9.33
CA TYR A 122 6.73 -0.42 -10.50
C TYR A 122 7.20 0.94 -10.00
N GLU A 123 8.48 1.21 -10.16
CA GLU A 123 9.21 2.24 -9.44
C GLU A 123 10.03 3.12 -10.37
N PHE A 124 10.17 4.39 -10.03
CA PHE A 124 11.05 5.31 -10.75
C PHE A 124 12.48 5.18 -10.22
N SER A 125 13.33 4.47 -10.96
CA SER A 125 14.70 4.18 -10.54
C SER A 125 15.56 5.45 -10.39
N PRO A 126 16.74 5.37 -9.72
CA PRO A 126 17.71 6.47 -9.69
C PRO A 126 18.08 7.01 -11.08
N ASP A 127 18.07 6.15 -12.11
CA ASP A 127 18.32 6.53 -13.52
C ASP A 127 17.12 7.20 -14.19
N GLN A 128 16.07 7.53 -13.42
CA GLN A 128 14.83 8.15 -13.90
C GLN A 128 14.13 7.31 -15.00
N LYS A 129 14.10 6.00 -14.80
CA LYS A 129 13.41 5.04 -15.66
C LYS A 129 12.38 4.26 -14.86
N PRO A 130 11.16 4.09 -15.39
CA PRO A 130 10.20 3.15 -14.80
C PRO A 130 10.79 1.74 -14.80
N THR A 131 10.94 1.15 -13.64
CA THR A 131 11.69 -0.10 -13.44
C THR A 131 10.86 -1.06 -12.57
N LEU A 132 10.88 -2.34 -12.91
CA LEU A 132 10.36 -3.40 -12.06
C LEU A 132 11.38 -3.68 -10.95
N VAL A 133 10.94 -3.53 -9.71
CA VAL A 133 11.76 -3.75 -8.52
C VAL A 133 11.07 -4.77 -7.62
N THR A 134 11.83 -5.71 -7.10
CA THR A 134 11.33 -6.69 -6.12
C THR A 134 12.13 -6.60 -4.84
N VAL A 135 11.44 -6.46 -3.72
CA VAL A 135 12.06 -6.47 -2.40
C VAL A 135 11.49 -7.63 -1.59
N VAL A 136 12.37 -8.41 -0.96
CA VAL A 136 11.99 -9.46 0.00
C VAL A 136 12.71 -9.18 1.30
N THR A 137 11.95 -8.93 2.36
CA THR A 137 12.48 -8.60 3.68
C THR A 137 12.27 -9.74 4.65
N ARG A 138 13.37 -10.22 5.23
CA ARG A 138 13.47 -11.17 6.32
C ARG A 138 14.47 -10.60 7.33
N GLY A 139 14.00 -9.59 8.06
CA GLY A 139 14.85 -8.72 8.87
C GLY A 139 15.45 -7.58 8.06
N LEU A 140 16.34 -7.86 7.12
CA LEU A 140 16.89 -6.90 6.15
C LEU A 140 16.22 -7.07 4.79
N SER A 141 16.19 -5.99 4.00
CA SER A 141 15.65 -6.00 2.65
C SER A 141 16.65 -6.55 1.65
N ASP A 142 16.23 -7.56 0.88
CA ASP A 142 16.90 -8.09 -0.29
C ASP A 142 16.24 -7.45 -1.52
N ASP A 143 16.89 -6.44 -2.07
CA ASP A 143 16.40 -5.60 -3.16
C ASP A 143 16.96 -6.04 -4.51
N CYS A 144 16.10 -6.04 -5.53
CA CYS A 144 16.49 -6.41 -6.88
C CYS A 144 15.85 -5.50 -7.93
N ASN A 145 16.66 -4.65 -8.54
CA ASN A 145 16.29 -3.91 -9.74
C ASN A 145 16.30 -4.87 -10.94
N SER A 146 15.14 -5.09 -11.57
CA SER A 146 14.98 -6.08 -12.64
C SER A 146 15.02 -5.42 -14.03
N LEU A 147 13.87 -5.01 -14.57
CA LEU A 147 13.73 -4.52 -15.93
C LEU A 147 13.21 -3.09 -15.95
N SER A 148 13.85 -2.20 -16.70
CA SER A 148 13.27 -0.91 -17.05
C SER A 148 12.31 -1.06 -18.22
N LEU A 149 11.15 -0.46 -18.12
CA LEU A 149 10.09 -0.53 -19.12
C LEU A 149 9.75 0.88 -19.63
N ALA A 150 9.16 0.94 -20.82
CA ALA A 150 8.59 2.18 -21.32
C ALA A 150 7.20 2.42 -20.75
N GLY A 151 6.85 3.70 -20.52
CA GLY A 151 5.51 4.10 -20.05
C GLY A 151 5.37 4.11 -18.54
N ASP A 152 4.15 4.40 -18.09
CA ASP A 152 3.81 4.64 -16.70
C ASP A 152 3.03 3.48 -16.05
N SER A 153 2.83 2.38 -16.77
CA SER A 153 1.98 1.28 -16.32
C SER A 153 2.45 -0.10 -16.77
N VAL A 154 2.20 -1.09 -15.91
CA VAL A 154 2.53 -2.51 -16.12
C VAL A 154 1.51 -3.38 -15.38
N TYR A 155 1.32 -4.61 -15.81
CA TYR A 155 0.56 -5.61 -15.05
C TYR A 155 1.51 -6.35 -14.12
N LEU A 156 1.17 -6.38 -12.83
CA LEU A 156 1.88 -7.10 -11.79
C LEU A 156 1.02 -8.25 -11.25
N ARG A 157 1.67 -9.34 -10.86
CA ARG A 157 1.01 -10.51 -10.29
C ARG A 157 1.83 -11.13 -9.17
N ILE A 158 1.15 -11.51 -8.10
CA ILE A 158 1.64 -12.37 -7.05
C ILE A 158 0.88 -13.69 -7.11
N ALA A 159 1.57 -14.82 -7.16
CA ALA A 159 0.99 -16.13 -6.93
C ALA A 159 1.56 -16.73 -5.64
N LYS A 160 0.70 -17.34 -4.82
CA LYS A 160 1.08 -18.14 -3.65
C LYS A 160 0.70 -19.59 -3.88
N SER A 161 1.64 -20.48 -3.62
CA SER A 161 1.46 -21.93 -3.71
C SER A 161 2.21 -22.61 -2.57
N GLY A 162 1.49 -23.07 -1.55
CA GLY A 162 2.08 -23.52 -0.28
C GLY A 162 2.91 -22.40 0.36
N ASN A 163 4.18 -22.64 0.64
CA ASN A 163 5.12 -21.65 1.21
C ASN A 163 5.85 -20.82 0.15
N THR A 164 5.57 -21.05 -1.14
CA THR A 164 6.26 -20.37 -2.23
C THR A 164 5.42 -19.20 -2.74
N TYR A 165 6.07 -18.06 -2.91
CA TYR A 165 5.58 -16.89 -3.61
C TYR A 165 6.30 -16.72 -4.93
N VAL A 166 5.56 -16.29 -5.94
CA VAL A 166 6.14 -15.98 -7.25
C VAL A 166 5.63 -14.62 -7.70
N PHE A 167 6.55 -13.75 -8.08
CA PHE A 167 6.29 -12.46 -8.68
C PHE A 167 6.39 -12.54 -10.19
N TYR A 168 5.40 -11.97 -10.87
CA TYR A 168 5.32 -11.89 -12.32
C TYR A 168 4.98 -10.49 -12.78
N PHE A 169 5.32 -10.20 -14.03
CA PHE A 169 4.83 -9.05 -14.76
C PHE A 169 4.30 -9.45 -16.14
N ALA A 170 3.50 -8.59 -16.74
CA ALA A 170 3.09 -8.65 -18.12
C ALA A 170 2.91 -7.23 -18.69
N ILE A 171 3.23 -7.05 -19.97
CA ILE A 171 2.97 -5.79 -20.69
C ILE A 171 1.51 -5.76 -21.18
N ASP A 172 1.03 -6.89 -21.65
CA ASP A 172 -0.29 -7.05 -22.27
C ASP A 172 -1.39 -7.56 -21.31
N GLY A 173 -1.02 -7.86 -20.05
CA GLY A 173 -1.90 -8.47 -19.05
C GLY A 173 -2.26 -9.92 -19.33
N LYS A 174 -1.60 -10.57 -20.28
CA LYS A 174 -1.86 -11.95 -20.73
C LYS A 174 -0.63 -12.82 -20.69
N THR A 175 0.47 -12.32 -21.20
CA THR A 175 1.76 -13.05 -21.32
C THR A 175 2.60 -12.76 -20.09
N TRP A 176 2.50 -13.63 -19.08
CA TRP A 176 3.16 -13.44 -17.80
C TRP A 176 4.61 -13.95 -17.83
N GLN A 177 5.53 -13.15 -17.29
CA GLN A 177 6.93 -13.47 -17.14
C GLN A 177 7.29 -13.48 -15.65
N ILE A 178 8.07 -14.51 -15.22
CA ILE A 178 8.53 -14.62 -13.84
C ILE A 178 9.64 -13.60 -13.60
N LEU A 179 9.55 -12.89 -12.47
CA LEU A 179 10.62 -12.03 -11.97
C LEU A 179 11.38 -12.67 -10.81
N ARG A 180 10.63 -13.29 -9.88
CA ARG A 180 11.25 -13.84 -8.67
C ARG A 180 10.41 -14.96 -8.08
N THR A 181 11.07 -16.00 -7.56
CA THR A 181 10.47 -17.06 -6.75
C THR A 181 11.16 -17.07 -5.39
N PHE A 182 10.38 -17.07 -4.30
CA PHE A 182 10.92 -16.97 -2.93
C PHE A 182 9.94 -17.53 -1.88
N SER A 183 10.41 -17.65 -0.62
CA SER A 183 9.57 -17.80 0.58
C SER A 183 9.81 -16.62 1.51
N LEU A 184 8.92 -16.41 2.49
CA LEU A 184 9.12 -15.42 3.55
C LEU A 184 9.68 -16.02 4.84
N ASP A 185 9.86 -17.36 4.86
CA ASP A 185 10.44 -18.13 5.99
C ASP A 185 9.81 -17.78 7.34
N THR A 186 8.49 -17.67 7.37
CA THR A 186 7.72 -17.33 8.56
C THR A 186 6.40 -18.12 8.61
N GLU A 187 5.96 -18.45 9.83
CA GLU A 187 4.64 -19.04 10.10
C GLU A 187 3.55 -17.97 10.32
N LEU A 188 3.90 -16.69 10.23
CA LEU A 188 2.93 -15.60 10.37
C LEU A 188 1.89 -15.63 9.23
N PRO A 189 0.64 -15.26 9.52
CA PRO A 189 -0.36 -15.08 8.49
C PRO A 189 0.02 -13.89 7.59
N ILE A 190 0.32 -14.16 6.33
CA ILE A 190 0.70 -13.13 5.36
C ILE A 190 -0.56 -12.53 4.74
N ARG A 191 -0.73 -11.22 4.89
CA ARG A 191 -1.73 -10.42 4.17
C ARG A 191 -1.18 -9.98 2.82
N ALA A 192 -2.06 -9.74 1.87
CA ALA A 192 -1.72 -9.21 0.55
C ALA A 192 -2.40 -7.86 0.32
N GLY A 193 -1.85 -7.04 -0.59
CA GLY A 193 -2.46 -5.75 -0.85
C GLY A 193 -1.71 -4.84 -1.80
N PHE A 194 -1.90 -3.53 -1.61
CA PHE A 194 -1.49 -2.47 -2.52
C PHE A 194 -0.78 -1.36 -1.75
N GLU A 195 0.32 -0.89 -2.29
CA GLU A 195 1.17 0.14 -1.70
C GLU A 195 1.39 1.30 -2.67
N SER A 196 1.57 2.51 -2.14
CA SER A 196 2.14 3.67 -2.85
C SER A 196 3.18 4.35 -1.98
N GLN A 197 4.37 4.65 -2.54
CA GLN A 197 5.47 5.26 -1.81
C GLN A 197 6.06 6.45 -2.55
N SER A 198 6.72 7.34 -1.80
CA SER A 198 7.50 8.47 -2.31
C SER A 198 8.63 8.80 -1.33
N PRO A 199 9.73 8.04 -1.33
CA PRO A 199 10.80 8.16 -0.34
C PRO A 199 11.50 9.52 -0.35
N GLU A 200 11.70 10.12 -1.50
CA GLU A 200 12.35 11.42 -1.63
C GLU A 200 11.41 12.56 -2.03
N GLY A 201 10.25 12.22 -2.62
CA GLY A 201 9.31 13.17 -3.18
C GLY A 201 8.34 13.81 -2.20
N SER A 202 7.40 14.54 -2.75
CA SER A 202 6.28 15.18 -2.04
C SER A 202 5.02 14.31 -1.97
N GLY A 203 5.12 13.05 -2.33
CA GLY A 203 4.08 12.05 -2.45
C GLY A 203 3.89 11.61 -3.90
N ALA A 204 3.57 10.33 -4.09
CA ALA A 204 3.28 9.71 -5.37
C ALA A 204 1.78 9.36 -5.49
N ILE A 205 1.32 9.15 -6.71
CA ILE A 205 -0.03 8.65 -6.99
C ILE A 205 0.11 7.33 -7.73
N ALA A 206 -0.33 6.26 -7.09
CA ALA A 206 -0.43 4.93 -7.71
C ALA A 206 -1.90 4.57 -7.95
N LYS A 207 -2.20 4.04 -9.14
CA LYS A 207 -3.52 3.53 -9.51
C LYS A 207 -3.43 2.03 -9.78
N PHE A 208 -4.39 1.29 -9.24
CA PHE A 208 -4.53 -0.15 -9.43
C PHE A 208 -5.86 -0.42 -10.12
N SER A 209 -5.80 -0.90 -11.34
CA SER A 209 -6.95 -1.24 -12.18
C SER A 209 -6.88 -2.69 -12.63
N ALA A 210 -7.95 -3.22 -13.23
CA ALA A 210 -8.03 -4.62 -13.63
C ALA A 210 -7.59 -5.57 -12.49
N ILE A 211 -7.97 -5.23 -11.25
CA ILE A 211 -7.66 -6.05 -10.08
C ILE A 211 -8.40 -7.37 -10.18
N THR A 212 -7.67 -8.49 -10.07
CA THR A 212 -8.24 -9.84 -10.04
C THR A 212 -7.65 -10.64 -8.89
N TYR A 213 -8.50 -11.47 -8.30
CA TYR A 213 -8.11 -12.41 -7.26
C TYR A 213 -8.72 -13.78 -7.58
N ASP A 214 -7.86 -14.79 -7.68
CA ASP A 214 -8.25 -16.18 -7.83
C ASP A 214 -7.83 -16.95 -6.56
N PRO A 215 -8.75 -17.54 -5.78
CA PRO A 215 -8.43 -18.27 -4.56
C PRO A 215 -7.86 -19.67 -4.81
N HIS A 216 -7.38 -19.97 -5.99
CA HIS A 216 -6.85 -21.26 -6.34
C HIS A 216 -5.33 -21.23 -6.57
N ARG A 217 -4.71 -22.38 -6.32
CA ARG A 217 -3.31 -22.60 -6.64
C ARG A 217 -3.09 -22.52 -8.14
N ILE A 218 -2.04 -21.80 -8.57
CA ILE A 218 -1.59 -21.87 -9.95
C ILE A 218 -1.07 -23.28 -10.26
N SER A 219 -1.58 -23.89 -11.32
CA SER A 219 -1.24 -25.29 -11.67
C SER A 219 0.21 -25.46 -12.12
N ASN A 220 0.79 -24.43 -12.72
CA ASN A 220 2.18 -24.40 -13.15
C ASN A 220 2.74 -22.98 -13.00
N ILE A 221 3.70 -22.80 -12.10
CA ILE A 221 4.35 -21.52 -11.85
C ILE A 221 5.19 -21.01 -13.01
N TYR A 222 5.51 -21.85 -13.98
CA TYR A 222 6.33 -21.50 -15.15
C TYR A 222 5.51 -21.22 -16.42
N LYS A 223 4.17 -21.17 -16.30
CA LYS A 223 3.25 -20.93 -17.43
C LYS A 223 2.32 -19.79 -17.19
#